data_ac4be95a5b39b6d66c8fdbfbacf8681a
#
_entry.id   ac4be95a5b39b6d66c8fdbfbacf8681a
#
_cell.length_a   1.000
_cell.length_b   1.000
_cell.length_c   1.000
_cell.angle_alpha   90.00
_cell.angle_beta   90.00
_cell.angle_gamma   90.00
#
_symmetry.space_group_name_H-M   'P 1'
#
loop_
_entity.id
_entity.type
_entity.pdbx_description
1 polymer ?
#
loop_
_entity_poly.entity_id
_entity_poly.type
_entity_poly.pdbx_seq_one_letter_code
_entity_poly.pdbx_strand_id
1 'polypeptide(L)'
;IISDIGDWIMYDLDGGTTWGANAVDFENESYVGTGIIYNQALATPTGGPIPEWDTFQGEQGLYFVASGANGTTFPNDDWMISPEFSLSGITSPIFSMKAKSVNDTYGLERFQIAVGTSTDYNDFTVISDGAYIEAPTDWTTYEFDLSEYEGQNIRIAIHYVGNDSFVLQTDSFKVEGTLGIGENEISDFEYYYNPFNDLLSVNSSEILRNIQVYNLLGQKIIEKNINNYGYQINLGNLSTSIYFVKVQGETGVNTFKLRVR
;
A
#
# COMPACT_ATOMS: atom_id res chain seq x y z
N ILE A 1 28.25 -5.14 7.32
CA ILE A 1 26.97 -5.84 7.12
C ILE A 1 25.89 -4.93 7.68
N ILE A 2 25.06 -4.42 6.82
CA ILE A 2 23.87 -3.66 7.22
C ILE A 2 22.82 -4.72 7.50
N SER A 3 22.50 -4.87 8.75
CA SER A 3 21.80 -6.06 9.21
C SER A 3 20.43 -5.79 9.82
N ASP A 4 19.99 -4.54 9.87
CA ASP A 4 18.71 -4.26 10.51
C ASP A 4 18.00 -3.04 9.90
N ILE A 5 17.03 -3.31 9.01
CA ILE A 5 16.04 -2.35 8.54
C ILE A 5 14.68 -2.76 9.14
N GLY A 6 14.65 -2.98 10.45
CA GLY A 6 13.45 -3.44 11.14
C GLY A 6 12.96 -4.80 10.62
N ASP A 7 11.65 -4.90 10.36
CA ASP A 7 11.01 -6.14 9.90
C ASP A 7 11.09 -6.38 8.38
N TRP A 8 11.94 -5.64 7.66
CA TRP A 8 12.21 -5.89 6.25
C TRP A 8 13.09 -7.12 6.06
N ILE A 9 12.83 -7.88 5.01
CA ILE A 9 13.59 -9.09 4.66
C ILE A 9 14.45 -8.77 3.45
N MET A 10 15.71 -9.16 3.51
CA MET A 10 16.71 -8.87 2.48
C MET A 10 17.30 -10.15 1.90
N TYR A 11 17.35 -10.25 0.57
CA TYR A 11 18.05 -11.29 -0.16
C TYR A 11 19.03 -10.63 -1.12
N ASP A 12 20.32 -10.83 -0.88
CA ASP A 12 21.41 -10.53 -1.78
C ASP A 12 21.78 -11.81 -2.51
N LEU A 13 21.40 -11.91 -3.77
CA LEU A 13 21.59 -13.12 -4.57
C LEU A 13 22.83 -13.04 -5.48
N ASP A 14 23.36 -11.84 -5.71
CA ASP A 14 24.60 -11.67 -6.46
C ASP A 14 25.84 -11.75 -5.56
N GLY A 15 25.74 -11.45 -4.28
CA GLY A 15 26.82 -11.52 -3.30
C GLY A 15 27.98 -10.56 -3.59
N GLY A 16 27.74 -9.55 -4.41
CA GLY A 16 28.74 -8.58 -4.82
C GLY A 16 29.08 -7.55 -3.75
N THR A 17 30.25 -6.97 -3.86
CA THR A 17 30.62 -5.79 -3.06
C THR A 17 30.11 -4.55 -3.78
N THR A 18 29.33 -3.71 -3.10
CA THR A 18 28.85 -2.47 -3.68
C THR A 18 29.99 -1.47 -3.92
N TRP A 19 29.80 -0.62 -4.93
CA TRP A 19 30.76 0.42 -5.23
C TRP A 19 30.74 1.53 -4.16
N GLY A 20 31.90 2.06 -3.81
CA GLY A 20 32.01 3.25 -3.00
C GLY A 20 31.74 4.52 -3.81
N ALA A 21 31.38 5.60 -3.16
CA ALA A 21 31.12 6.90 -3.79
C ALA A 21 32.27 7.87 -3.57
N ASN A 22 32.90 8.33 -4.65
CA ASN A 22 34.01 9.32 -4.53
C ASN A 22 33.54 10.71 -4.11
N ALA A 23 32.26 11.03 -4.24
CA ALA A 23 31.69 12.35 -3.99
C ALA A 23 31.12 12.52 -2.59
N VAL A 24 30.83 11.42 -1.90
CA VAL A 24 30.23 11.43 -0.56
C VAL A 24 30.76 10.27 0.27
N ASP A 25 31.17 10.56 1.49
CA ASP A 25 31.48 9.53 2.48
C ASP A 25 30.24 9.29 3.35
N PHE A 26 29.82 8.05 3.47
CA PHE A 26 28.74 7.62 4.37
C PHE A 26 29.12 6.30 5.05
N GLU A 27 28.50 6.06 6.18
CA GLU A 27 28.75 4.84 6.94
C GLU A 27 28.36 3.60 6.11
N ASN A 28 29.18 2.56 6.19
CA ASN A 28 29.02 1.27 5.48
C ASN A 28 29.17 1.31 3.94
N GLU A 29 29.90 2.24 3.38
CA GLU A 29 30.29 2.13 1.97
C GLU A 29 30.97 0.80 1.65
N SER A 30 30.84 0.37 0.41
CA SER A 30 31.41 -0.91 -0.09
C SER A 30 30.91 -2.12 0.70
N TYR A 31 29.64 -2.10 1.10
CA TYR A 31 29.01 -3.23 1.78
C TYR A 31 28.72 -4.39 0.84
N VAL A 32 28.46 -5.57 1.40
CA VAL A 32 27.84 -6.70 0.72
C VAL A 32 26.43 -6.83 1.28
N GLY A 33 25.43 -6.85 0.41
CA GLY A 33 24.02 -6.88 0.81
C GLY A 33 23.14 -6.07 -0.14
N THR A 34 21.85 -6.05 0.08
CA THR A 34 20.84 -5.52 -0.85
C THR A 34 20.80 -3.99 -0.87
N GLY A 35 20.12 -3.37 0.07
CA GLY A 35 19.93 -1.93 0.17
C GLY A 35 20.32 -1.39 1.53
N ILE A 36 20.47 -0.08 1.63
CA ILE A 36 20.83 0.62 2.87
C ILE A 36 19.87 1.76 3.14
N ILE A 37 19.71 2.10 4.42
CA ILE A 37 19.14 3.38 4.78
C ILE A 37 20.26 4.43 4.70
N TYR A 38 20.21 5.23 3.65
CA TYR A 38 21.07 6.40 3.51
C TYR A 38 20.50 7.54 4.37
N ASN A 39 21.36 8.19 5.15
CA ASN A 39 20.99 9.35 5.93
C ASN A 39 21.82 10.56 5.49
N GLN A 40 21.16 11.49 4.81
CA GLN A 40 21.79 12.69 4.25
C GLN A 40 22.48 13.56 5.32
N ALA A 41 21.93 13.62 6.53
CA ALA A 41 22.49 14.41 7.61
C ALA A 41 23.79 13.82 8.20
N LEU A 42 24.02 12.52 7.98
CA LEU A 42 25.23 11.81 8.44
C LEU A 42 26.27 11.62 7.34
N ALA A 43 25.91 11.88 6.09
CA ALA A 43 26.81 11.80 4.95
C ALA A 43 27.69 13.04 4.83
N THR A 44 28.95 12.87 4.45
CA THR A 44 29.93 13.96 4.31
C THR A 44 30.36 14.14 2.87
N PRO A 45 29.98 15.25 2.20
CA PRO A 45 30.50 15.58 0.87
C PRO A 45 32.03 15.73 0.88
N THR A 46 32.71 15.07 -0.06
CA THR A 46 34.17 15.08 -0.15
C THR A 46 34.72 16.21 -1.02
N GLY A 47 33.91 16.81 -1.87
CA GLY A 47 34.34 17.84 -2.84
C GLY A 47 33.42 19.06 -2.93
N GLY A 48 32.44 19.19 -2.04
CA GLY A 48 31.41 20.23 -2.07
C GLY A 48 30.00 19.67 -2.06
N PRO A 49 28.96 20.52 -2.17
CA PRO A 49 27.56 20.06 -2.21
C PRO A 49 27.34 19.04 -3.33
N ILE A 50 26.62 17.99 -3.01
CA ILE A 50 26.25 16.90 -3.92
C ILE A 50 24.73 16.78 -4.01
N PRO A 51 24.06 17.71 -4.72
CA PRO A 51 22.59 17.78 -4.76
C PRO A 51 21.94 16.51 -5.29
N GLU A 52 22.65 15.72 -6.08
CA GLU A 52 22.18 14.44 -6.60
C GLU A 52 22.03 13.34 -5.53
N TRP A 53 22.73 13.49 -4.38
CA TRP A 53 22.63 12.58 -3.23
C TRP A 53 21.64 13.09 -2.17
N ASP A 54 20.52 13.63 -2.62
CA ASP A 54 19.45 14.10 -1.77
C ASP A 54 18.42 13.00 -1.46
N THR A 55 17.65 13.17 -0.39
CA THR A 55 16.44 12.40 -0.10
C THR A 55 15.22 13.16 -0.61
N PHE A 56 14.17 12.45 -0.99
CA PHE A 56 12.93 13.11 -1.43
C PHE A 56 12.20 13.78 -0.26
N GLN A 57 12.13 13.06 0.87
CA GLN A 57 11.45 13.57 2.06
C GLN A 57 12.25 13.26 3.32
N GLY A 58 12.44 14.28 4.18
CA GLY A 58 13.21 14.12 5.41
C GLY A 58 14.71 13.98 5.15
N GLU A 59 15.39 13.18 5.96
CA GLU A 59 16.84 13.00 5.91
C GLU A 59 17.28 11.58 5.54
N GLN A 60 16.33 10.66 5.35
CA GLN A 60 16.61 9.25 5.11
C GLN A 60 15.87 8.75 3.87
N GLY A 61 16.52 7.90 3.10
CA GLY A 61 15.96 7.16 1.97
C GLY A 61 16.51 5.73 1.92
N LEU A 62 15.84 4.84 1.22
CA LEU A 62 16.34 3.50 0.96
C LEU A 62 17.10 3.50 -0.37
N TYR A 63 18.40 3.21 -0.33
CA TYR A 63 19.27 3.25 -1.50
C TYR A 63 19.82 1.86 -1.81
N PHE A 64 19.89 1.55 -3.10
CA PHE A 64 20.55 0.36 -3.64
C PHE A 64 21.77 0.80 -4.43
N VAL A 65 22.92 0.19 -4.16
CA VAL A 65 24.17 0.54 -4.81
C VAL A 65 24.59 -0.59 -5.70
N ALA A 66 24.92 -0.28 -6.95
CA ALA A 66 25.42 -1.27 -7.91
C ALA A 66 26.67 -1.97 -7.36
N SER A 67 26.81 -3.24 -7.67
CA SER A 67 27.87 -4.09 -7.14
C SER A 67 28.71 -4.73 -8.24
N GLY A 68 29.81 -5.31 -7.84
CA GLY A 68 30.73 -6.03 -8.69
C GLY A 68 31.78 -6.80 -7.89
N ALA A 69 32.62 -7.55 -8.59
CA ALA A 69 33.73 -8.27 -8.00
C ALA A 69 35.01 -8.07 -8.80
N ASN A 70 36.12 -7.86 -8.11
CA ASN A 70 37.44 -7.73 -8.73
C ASN A 70 37.54 -6.65 -9.85
N GLY A 71 36.78 -5.53 -9.68
CA GLY A 71 36.72 -4.45 -10.65
C GLY A 71 35.88 -4.78 -11.91
N THR A 72 35.08 -5.82 -11.87
CA THR A 72 34.11 -6.17 -12.92
C THR A 72 32.72 -6.03 -12.39
N THR A 73 31.87 -5.25 -13.08
CA THR A 73 30.43 -5.15 -12.80
C THR A 73 29.70 -6.41 -13.25
N PHE A 74 28.62 -6.72 -12.58
CA PHE A 74 27.65 -7.74 -13.00
C PHE A 74 26.25 -7.31 -12.55
N PRO A 75 25.20 -7.89 -13.17
CA PRO A 75 23.83 -7.53 -12.79
C PRO A 75 23.58 -7.79 -11.32
N ASN A 76 22.97 -6.80 -10.65
CA ASN A 76 22.44 -7.00 -9.31
C ASN A 76 21.22 -7.93 -9.34
N ASP A 77 21.06 -8.66 -8.26
CA ASP A 77 19.88 -9.48 -7.98
C ASP A 77 19.54 -9.36 -6.48
N ASP A 78 18.98 -8.21 -6.12
CA ASP A 78 18.76 -7.80 -4.74
C ASP A 78 17.30 -7.61 -4.43
N TRP A 79 16.80 -8.34 -3.45
CA TRP A 79 15.40 -8.26 -3.02
C TRP A 79 15.25 -7.62 -1.66
N MET A 80 14.39 -6.63 -1.58
CA MET A 80 14.01 -5.95 -0.35
C MET A 80 12.51 -6.10 -0.17
N ILE A 81 12.11 -6.97 0.76
CA ILE A 81 10.71 -7.36 0.99
C ILE A 81 10.18 -6.64 2.22
N SER A 82 9.06 -5.98 2.09
CA SER A 82 8.41 -5.23 3.18
C SER A 82 7.88 -6.12 4.30
N PRO A 83 7.64 -5.58 5.50
CA PRO A 83 6.76 -6.20 6.46
C PRO A 83 5.39 -6.52 5.85
N GLU A 84 4.69 -7.53 6.39
CA GLU A 84 3.32 -7.85 5.98
C GLU A 84 2.37 -6.71 6.38
N PHE A 85 1.44 -6.39 5.49
CA PHE A 85 0.34 -5.47 5.78
C PHE A 85 -0.97 -5.96 5.15
N SER A 86 -2.09 -5.50 5.69
CA SER A 86 -3.42 -5.95 5.28
C SER A 86 -4.09 -4.96 4.34
N LEU A 87 -4.66 -5.45 3.25
CA LEU A 87 -5.57 -4.73 2.36
C LEU A 87 -7.05 -4.99 2.69
N SER A 88 -7.34 -5.59 3.85
CA SER A 88 -8.72 -5.83 4.27
C SER A 88 -9.50 -4.54 4.43
N GLY A 89 -10.67 -4.45 3.77
CA GLY A 89 -11.51 -3.26 3.78
C GLY A 89 -10.97 -2.06 2.98
N ILE A 90 -9.94 -2.28 2.17
CA ILE A 90 -9.43 -1.26 1.25
C ILE A 90 -9.82 -1.65 -0.17
N THR A 91 -10.46 -0.73 -0.91
CA THR A 91 -10.78 -0.88 -2.33
C THR A 91 -9.88 0.00 -3.18
N SER A 92 -9.54 -0.50 -4.37
CA SER A 92 -8.60 0.16 -5.31
C SER A 92 -7.29 0.57 -4.62
N PRO A 93 -6.61 -0.35 -3.91
CA PRO A 93 -5.35 -0.05 -3.27
C PRO A 93 -4.26 0.21 -4.32
N ILE A 94 -3.46 1.24 -4.09
CA ILE A 94 -2.32 1.62 -4.92
C ILE A 94 -1.08 1.68 -4.02
N PHE A 95 -0.02 1.00 -4.41
CA PHE A 95 1.30 1.24 -3.86
C PHE A 95 1.98 2.34 -4.64
N SER A 96 2.57 3.31 -3.95
CA SER A 96 3.38 4.34 -4.58
C SER A 96 4.73 4.50 -3.89
N MET A 97 5.71 4.88 -4.66
CA MET A 97 7.04 5.26 -4.17
C MET A 97 7.67 6.32 -5.06
N LYS A 98 8.69 6.99 -4.56
CA LYS A 98 9.58 7.84 -5.32
C LYS A 98 10.86 7.07 -5.63
N ALA A 99 11.37 7.21 -6.86
CA ALA A 99 12.68 6.69 -7.22
C ALA A 99 13.39 7.57 -8.22
N LYS A 100 14.73 7.53 -8.19
CA LYS A 100 15.60 8.13 -9.21
C LYS A 100 16.94 7.41 -9.26
N SER A 101 17.67 7.56 -10.36
CA SER A 101 19.11 7.30 -10.44
C SER A 101 19.90 8.48 -9.91
N VAL A 102 20.97 8.26 -9.15
CA VAL A 102 21.80 9.36 -8.67
C VAL A 102 22.43 10.14 -9.84
N ASN A 103 22.79 9.47 -10.92
CA ASN A 103 23.23 10.01 -12.20
C ASN A 103 23.03 8.98 -13.32
N ASP A 104 23.33 9.36 -14.56
CA ASP A 104 23.22 8.51 -15.76
C ASP A 104 24.58 8.19 -16.39
N THR A 105 25.69 8.49 -15.69
CA THR A 105 27.05 8.34 -16.21
C THR A 105 27.36 6.90 -16.65
N TYR A 106 26.82 5.92 -15.93
CA TYR A 106 26.99 4.49 -16.19
C TYR A 106 25.69 3.80 -16.64
N GLY A 107 24.66 4.58 -16.98
CA GLY A 107 23.31 4.11 -17.27
C GLY A 107 22.34 4.42 -16.16
N LEU A 108 21.05 4.25 -16.45
CA LEU A 108 19.98 4.42 -15.46
C LEU A 108 19.82 3.16 -14.60
N GLU A 109 19.40 3.37 -13.37
CA GLU A 109 19.12 2.31 -12.42
C GLU A 109 17.86 1.54 -12.80
N ARG A 110 17.88 0.23 -12.55
CA ARG A 110 16.82 -0.69 -12.93
C ARG A 110 16.23 -1.40 -11.74
N PHE A 111 14.91 -1.45 -11.68
CA PHE A 111 14.21 -2.16 -10.63
C PHE A 111 12.90 -2.75 -11.13
N GLN A 112 12.37 -3.68 -10.34
CA GLN A 112 11.04 -4.26 -10.48
C GLN A 112 10.28 -4.09 -9.17
N ILE A 113 8.96 -4.08 -9.23
CA ILE A 113 8.09 -4.19 -8.05
C ILE A 113 7.36 -5.53 -8.14
N ALA A 114 7.37 -6.25 -7.03
CA ALA A 114 6.69 -7.53 -6.94
C ALA A 114 5.83 -7.63 -5.67
N VAL A 115 4.82 -8.47 -5.71
CA VAL A 115 3.89 -8.72 -4.60
C VAL A 115 3.87 -10.20 -4.27
N GLY A 116 3.87 -10.52 -2.99
CA GLY A 116 3.76 -11.88 -2.46
C GLY A 116 3.10 -11.92 -1.10
N THR A 117 2.83 -13.13 -0.61
CA THR A 117 2.23 -13.37 0.72
C THR A 117 3.18 -14.13 1.65
N SER A 118 4.34 -14.52 1.16
CA SER A 118 5.36 -15.29 1.87
C SER A 118 6.58 -14.41 2.20
N THR A 119 7.57 -15.02 2.84
CA THR A 119 8.88 -14.39 3.06
C THR A 119 9.92 -14.81 2.02
N ASP A 120 9.64 -15.84 1.20
CA ASP A 120 10.53 -16.34 0.16
C ASP A 120 10.34 -15.53 -1.14
N TYR A 121 11.41 -14.93 -1.64
CA TYR A 121 11.37 -14.12 -2.87
C TYR A 121 10.87 -14.91 -4.11
N ASN A 122 11.03 -16.23 -4.13
CA ASN A 122 10.54 -17.08 -5.23
C ASN A 122 9.00 -17.13 -5.34
N ASP A 123 8.29 -16.74 -4.28
CA ASP A 123 6.82 -16.73 -4.25
C ASP A 123 6.23 -15.37 -4.66
N PHE A 124 7.06 -14.43 -5.09
CA PHE A 124 6.62 -13.10 -5.50
C PHE A 124 6.30 -13.04 -6.99
N THR A 125 5.24 -12.32 -7.32
CA THR A 125 4.84 -12.01 -8.69
C THR A 125 5.22 -10.57 -9.01
N VAL A 126 6.00 -10.37 -10.07
CA VAL A 126 6.35 -9.04 -10.58
C VAL A 126 5.09 -8.39 -11.15
N ILE A 127 4.77 -7.17 -10.66
CA ILE A 127 3.61 -6.38 -11.08
C ILE A 127 4.00 -5.13 -11.86
N SER A 128 5.28 -4.76 -11.89
CA SER A 128 5.77 -3.68 -12.74
C SER A 128 5.83 -4.09 -14.21
N ASP A 129 5.59 -3.12 -15.10
CA ASP A 129 5.60 -3.37 -16.55
C ASP A 129 6.98 -3.67 -17.10
N GLY A 130 7.04 -4.54 -18.12
CA GLY A 130 8.25 -4.85 -18.87
C GLY A 130 9.23 -5.75 -18.10
N ALA A 131 10.47 -5.78 -18.57
CA ALA A 131 11.53 -6.56 -17.92
C ALA A 131 12.09 -5.84 -16.68
N TYR A 132 12.02 -4.53 -16.65
CA TYR A 132 12.40 -3.66 -15.53
C TYR A 132 11.93 -2.22 -15.82
N ILE A 133 11.90 -1.40 -14.77
CA ILE A 133 11.74 0.06 -14.87
C ILE A 133 13.14 0.70 -14.83
N GLU A 134 13.41 1.65 -15.71
CA GLU A 134 14.58 2.53 -15.60
C GLU A 134 14.20 3.81 -14.89
N ALA A 135 14.85 4.10 -13.76
CA ALA A 135 14.60 5.32 -13.00
C ALA A 135 15.37 6.51 -13.62
N PRO A 136 14.71 7.63 -13.96
CA PRO A 136 15.41 8.83 -14.43
C PRO A 136 16.25 9.46 -13.32
N THR A 137 17.01 10.50 -13.64
CA THR A 137 17.82 11.24 -12.65
C THR A 137 17.02 12.23 -11.80
N ASP A 138 15.78 12.49 -12.16
CA ASP A 138 14.84 13.31 -11.38
C ASP A 138 13.90 12.42 -10.55
N TRP A 139 13.59 12.84 -9.31
CA TRP A 139 12.61 12.15 -8.47
C TRP A 139 11.27 11.95 -9.16
N THR A 140 10.96 10.70 -9.48
CA THR A 140 9.75 10.29 -10.19
C THR A 140 8.85 9.47 -9.28
N THR A 141 7.53 9.71 -9.36
CA THR A 141 6.54 8.89 -8.67
C THR A 141 6.23 7.67 -9.52
N TYR A 142 6.25 6.51 -8.90
CA TYR A 142 5.77 5.26 -9.47
C TYR A 142 4.55 4.80 -8.68
N GLU A 143 3.53 4.34 -9.39
CA GLU A 143 2.27 3.85 -8.82
C GLU A 143 1.96 2.47 -9.39
N PHE A 144 1.55 1.55 -8.52
CA PHE A 144 1.27 0.16 -8.86
C PHE A 144 -0.09 -0.23 -8.31
N ASP A 145 -0.96 -0.71 -9.17
CA ASP A 145 -2.30 -1.17 -8.83
C ASP A 145 -2.23 -2.49 -8.05
N LEU A 146 -2.82 -2.51 -6.87
CA LEU A 146 -2.91 -3.68 -6.00
C LEU A 146 -4.33 -4.25 -5.94
N SER A 147 -5.24 -3.88 -6.85
CA SER A 147 -6.65 -4.29 -6.82
C SER A 147 -6.83 -5.81 -6.88
N GLU A 148 -5.93 -6.54 -7.52
CA GLU A 148 -5.94 -8.02 -7.53
C GLU A 148 -5.70 -8.65 -6.15
N TYR A 149 -5.18 -7.86 -5.20
CA TYR A 149 -4.84 -8.29 -3.84
C TYR A 149 -5.79 -7.76 -2.78
N GLU A 150 -6.90 -7.14 -3.17
CA GLU A 150 -7.92 -6.65 -2.22
C GLU A 150 -8.33 -7.71 -1.21
N GLY A 151 -8.43 -7.32 0.05
CA GLY A 151 -8.82 -8.21 1.14
C GLY A 151 -7.74 -9.16 1.64
N GLN A 152 -6.56 -9.18 1.02
CA GLN A 152 -5.45 -10.07 1.38
C GLN A 152 -4.44 -9.38 2.33
N ASN A 153 -3.65 -10.20 3.00
CA ASN A 153 -2.41 -9.76 3.62
C ASN A 153 -1.28 -10.00 2.62
N ILE A 154 -0.50 -8.97 2.34
CA ILE A 154 0.57 -9.01 1.34
C ILE A 154 1.86 -8.40 1.84
N ARG A 155 2.91 -8.62 1.06
CA ARG A 155 4.20 -7.94 1.13
C ARG A 155 4.52 -7.36 -0.23
N ILE A 156 5.20 -6.23 -0.26
CA ILE A 156 5.75 -5.65 -1.48
C ILE A 156 7.26 -5.87 -1.47
N ALA A 157 7.80 -6.23 -2.61
CA ALA A 157 9.23 -6.33 -2.82
C ALA A 157 9.70 -5.29 -3.83
N ILE A 158 10.83 -4.64 -3.52
CA ILE A 158 11.65 -3.93 -4.48
C ILE A 158 12.74 -4.92 -4.89
N HIS A 159 12.75 -5.29 -6.16
CA HIS A 159 13.80 -6.11 -6.74
C HIS A 159 14.73 -5.21 -7.57
N TYR A 160 15.90 -4.96 -7.04
CA TYR A 160 16.92 -4.16 -7.72
C TYR A 160 17.70 -5.04 -8.69
N VAL A 161 17.66 -4.65 -9.96
CA VAL A 161 18.27 -5.38 -11.09
C VAL A 161 19.22 -4.46 -11.89
N GLY A 162 19.94 -3.60 -11.19
CA GLY A 162 20.96 -2.72 -11.76
C GLY A 162 21.99 -3.50 -12.55
N ASN A 163 22.56 -2.89 -13.59
CA ASN A 163 23.60 -3.52 -14.40
C ASN A 163 24.57 -2.47 -14.89
N ASP A 164 25.75 -2.43 -14.27
CA ASP A 164 26.80 -1.45 -14.54
C ASP A 164 26.31 0.01 -14.44
N SER A 165 25.40 0.26 -13.49
CA SER A 165 24.89 1.56 -13.11
C SER A 165 25.55 2.05 -11.81
N PHE A 166 24.91 2.86 -10.97
CA PHE A 166 25.58 3.36 -9.77
C PHE A 166 24.70 3.27 -8.51
N VAL A 167 23.71 4.16 -8.33
CA VAL A 167 22.84 4.15 -7.15
C VAL A 167 21.39 4.42 -7.52
N LEU A 168 20.51 3.49 -7.20
CA LEU A 168 19.07 3.70 -7.15
C LEU A 168 18.69 4.30 -5.80
N GLN A 169 18.10 5.47 -5.83
CA GLN A 169 17.55 6.14 -4.66
C GLN A 169 16.04 5.95 -4.64
N THR A 170 15.52 5.48 -3.50
CA THR A 170 14.09 5.28 -3.30
C THR A 170 13.63 5.93 -2.00
N ASP A 171 12.36 6.40 -1.97
CA ASP A 171 11.81 7.13 -0.85
C ASP A 171 10.27 7.12 -0.87
N SER A 172 9.63 7.59 0.22
CA SER A 172 8.20 7.88 0.30
C SER A 172 7.30 6.71 -0.09
N PHE A 173 7.56 5.54 0.50
CA PHE A 173 6.74 4.35 0.31
C PHE A 173 5.35 4.54 0.93
N LYS A 174 4.30 4.27 0.16
CA LYS A 174 2.93 4.49 0.59
C LYS A 174 1.98 3.49 -0.04
N VAL A 175 1.03 3.00 0.74
CA VAL A 175 -0.14 2.29 0.23
C VAL A 175 -1.37 3.13 0.56
N GLU A 176 -2.13 3.48 -0.45
CA GLU A 176 -3.38 4.20 -0.35
C GLU A 176 -4.49 3.44 -1.04
N GLY A 177 -5.71 3.67 -0.60
CA GLY A 177 -6.90 3.17 -1.27
C GLY A 177 -8.13 3.80 -0.63
N THR A 178 -9.26 3.55 -1.22
CA THR A 178 -10.52 3.94 -0.61
C THR A 178 -10.82 2.95 0.51
N LEU A 179 -11.05 3.45 1.72
CA LEU A 179 -11.67 2.60 2.74
C LEU A 179 -13.06 2.23 2.20
N GLY A 180 -13.10 1.10 1.50
CA GLY A 180 -14.35 0.42 1.27
C GLY A 180 -14.86 0.05 2.66
N ILE A 181 -16.05 0.49 3.01
CA ILE A 181 -16.82 -0.28 3.95
C ILE A 181 -17.11 -1.56 3.16
N GLY A 182 -16.18 -2.50 3.20
CA GLY A 182 -16.38 -3.88 2.73
C GLY A 182 -17.23 -4.59 3.77
N GLU A 183 -18.37 -4.02 4.07
CA GLU A 183 -19.50 -4.75 4.57
C GLU A 183 -19.94 -5.56 3.33
N ASN A 184 -19.71 -6.86 3.33
CA ASN A 184 -20.38 -7.73 2.35
C ASN A 184 -21.82 -7.25 2.28
N GLU A 185 -22.26 -6.81 1.12
CA GLU A 185 -23.65 -6.40 0.99
C GLU A 185 -24.54 -7.63 1.23
N ILE A 186 -25.64 -7.40 1.94
CA ILE A 186 -26.64 -8.43 2.15
C ILE A 186 -27.17 -8.87 0.77
N SER A 187 -27.15 -10.16 0.48
CA SER A 187 -27.61 -10.70 -0.81
C SER A 187 -29.06 -10.33 -1.10
N ASP A 188 -29.31 -9.82 -2.32
CA ASP A 188 -30.63 -9.40 -2.79
C ASP A 188 -31.36 -8.46 -1.81
N PHE A 189 -30.60 -7.54 -1.21
CA PHE A 189 -31.16 -6.58 -0.26
C PHE A 189 -32.00 -5.52 -0.98
N GLU A 190 -33.25 -5.41 -0.58
CA GLU A 190 -34.19 -4.40 -1.06
C GLU A 190 -34.80 -3.64 0.12
N TYR A 191 -35.05 -2.35 -0.06
CA TYR A 191 -35.83 -1.58 0.89
C TYR A 191 -36.83 -0.66 0.19
N TYR A 192 -37.95 -0.41 0.88
CA TYR A 192 -38.98 0.52 0.44
C TYR A 192 -39.52 1.30 1.64
N TYR A 193 -39.55 2.63 1.54
CA TYR A 193 -40.19 3.49 2.53
C TYR A 193 -41.47 4.09 1.99
N ASN A 194 -42.55 3.89 2.71
CA ASN A 194 -43.85 4.51 2.41
C ASN A 194 -44.09 5.74 3.27
N PRO A 195 -44.03 6.97 2.72
CA PRO A 195 -44.17 8.21 3.48
C PRO A 195 -45.61 8.53 3.89
N PHE A 196 -46.63 7.75 3.50
CA PHE A 196 -48.01 7.95 3.90
C PHE A 196 -48.32 7.30 5.24
N ASN A 197 -47.62 6.27 5.61
CA ASN A 197 -47.81 5.56 6.87
C ASN A 197 -46.50 5.36 7.65
N ASP A 198 -45.42 6.04 7.21
CA ASP A 198 -44.10 6.04 7.83
C ASP A 198 -43.50 4.62 7.99
N LEU A 199 -43.83 3.71 7.10
CA LEU A 199 -43.41 2.33 7.18
C LEU A 199 -42.19 2.09 6.29
N LEU A 200 -41.08 1.67 6.89
CA LEU A 200 -39.91 1.17 6.19
C LEU A 200 -39.97 -0.37 6.15
N SER A 201 -39.92 -0.93 4.96
CA SER A 201 -39.82 -2.37 4.71
C SER A 201 -38.44 -2.70 4.20
N VAL A 202 -37.82 -3.74 4.72
CA VAL A 202 -36.54 -4.31 4.25
C VAL A 202 -36.70 -5.79 3.98
N ASN A 203 -36.11 -6.31 2.92
CA ASN A 203 -36.14 -7.71 2.52
C ASN A 203 -34.77 -8.15 2.00
N SER A 204 -34.49 -9.45 2.07
CA SER A 204 -33.26 -10.04 1.55
C SER A 204 -33.44 -11.54 1.28
N SER A 205 -32.50 -12.13 0.57
CA SER A 205 -32.42 -13.60 0.40
C SER A 205 -31.72 -14.31 1.57
N GLU A 206 -31.09 -13.55 2.50
CA GLU A 206 -30.51 -14.08 3.74
C GLU A 206 -31.25 -13.57 4.99
N ILE A 207 -31.00 -14.20 6.13
CA ILE A 207 -31.61 -13.81 7.39
C ILE A 207 -31.04 -12.47 7.87
N LEU A 208 -31.93 -11.47 8.04
CA LEU A 208 -31.62 -10.21 8.68
C LEU A 208 -31.52 -10.39 10.20
N ARG A 209 -30.46 -9.89 10.82
CA ARG A 209 -30.15 -10.03 12.26
C ARG A 209 -30.48 -8.82 13.07
N ASN A 210 -30.20 -7.62 12.53
CA ASN A 210 -30.37 -6.37 13.26
C ASN A 210 -30.70 -5.21 12.31
N ILE A 211 -31.53 -4.25 12.77
CA ILE A 211 -31.73 -2.96 12.12
C ILE A 211 -31.51 -1.83 13.12
N GLN A 212 -30.73 -0.85 12.70
CA GLN A 212 -30.39 0.33 13.49
C GLN A 212 -30.67 1.59 12.68
N VAL A 213 -31.20 2.63 13.35
CA VAL A 213 -31.47 3.93 12.74
C VAL A 213 -30.70 4.99 13.50
N TYR A 214 -29.94 5.82 12.78
CA TYR A 214 -29.10 6.88 13.33
C TYR A 214 -29.53 8.25 12.79
N ASN A 215 -29.43 9.28 13.62
CA ASN A 215 -29.60 10.66 13.18
C ASN A 215 -28.31 11.19 12.52
N LEU A 216 -28.33 12.45 12.03
CA LEU A 216 -27.19 13.10 11.38
C LEU A 216 -25.96 13.29 12.30
N LEU A 217 -26.15 13.25 13.62
CA LEU A 217 -25.06 13.33 14.61
C LEU A 217 -24.46 11.96 14.94
N GLY A 218 -24.91 10.89 14.27
CA GLY A 218 -24.46 9.51 14.53
C GLY A 218 -25.04 8.88 15.79
N GLN A 219 -26.02 9.51 16.43
CA GLN A 219 -26.69 8.94 17.60
C GLN A 219 -27.70 7.89 17.16
N LYS A 220 -27.62 6.70 17.75
CA LYS A 220 -28.54 5.59 17.50
C LYS A 220 -29.91 5.89 18.15
N ILE A 221 -30.93 6.01 17.31
CA ILE A 221 -32.31 6.35 17.72
C ILE A 221 -33.17 5.10 17.88
N ILE A 222 -32.98 4.12 16.97
CA ILE A 222 -33.72 2.86 17.00
C ILE A 222 -32.73 1.71 16.85
N GLU A 223 -33.00 0.62 17.56
CA GLU A 223 -32.35 -0.67 17.37
C GLU A 223 -33.37 -1.80 17.54
N LYS A 224 -33.39 -2.73 16.61
CA LYS A 224 -34.24 -3.91 16.65
C LYS A 224 -33.49 -5.16 16.21
N ASN A 225 -33.52 -6.19 17.02
CA ASN A 225 -33.11 -7.51 16.61
C ASN A 225 -34.21 -8.14 15.74
N ILE A 226 -33.77 -8.70 14.62
CA ILE A 226 -34.59 -9.39 13.61
C ILE A 226 -34.09 -10.83 13.57
N ASN A 227 -34.85 -11.74 13.06
CA ASN A 227 -34.40 -13.10 12.71
C ASN A 227 -35.35 -13.60 11.62
N ASN A 228 -35.36 -12.87 10.49
CA ASN A 228 -36.26 -13.14 9.39
C ASN A 228 -35.68 -12.55 8.09
N TYR A 229 -36.16 -13.05 6.95
CA TYR A 229 -35.78 -12.58 5.61
C TYR A 229 -36.34 -11.19 5.26
N GLY A 230 -37.31 -10.70 6.02
CA GLY A 230 -37.88 -9.36 5.86
C GLY A 230 -38.35 -8.79 7.19
N TYR A 231 -38.37 -7.47 7.27
CA TYR A 231 -38.85 -6.75 8.45
C TYR A 231 -39.51 -5.44 8.07
N GLN A 232 -40.50 -5.05 8.85
CA GLN A 232 -41.15 -3.74 8.73
C GLN A 232 -41.03 -2.96 10.03
N ILE A 233 -40.63 -1.70 9.90
CA ILE A 233 -40.50 -0.79 11.05
C ILE A 233 -41.25 0.51 10.78
N ASN A 234 -42.07 0.91 11.76
CA ASN A 234 -42.76 2.21 11.73
C ASN A 234 -41.83 3.29 12.27
N LEU A 235 -41.63 4.36 11.48
CA LEU A 235 -40.76 5.49 11.76
C LEU A 235 -41.59 6.78 12.12
N GLY A 236 -42.89 6.68 12.25
CA GLY A 236 -43.78 7.83 12.47
C GLY A 236 -43.54 8.60 13.79
N ASN A 237 -42.76 8.05 14.71
CA ASN A 237 -42.33 8.77 15.92
C ASN A 237 -41.04 9.59 15.69
N LEU A 238 -40.43 9.52 14.50
CA LEU A 238 -39.25 10.30 14.17
C LEU A 238 -39.65 11.67 13.61
N SER A 239 -38.85 12.67 13.92
CA SER A 239 -39.04 14.00 13.33
C SER A 239 -38.64 14.00 11.85
N THR A 240 -39.26 14.89 11.06
CA THR A 240 -38.89 15.12 9.68
C THR A 240 -37.39 15.46 9.56
N SER A 241 -36.63 14.53 9.05
CA SER A 241 -35.16 14.66 8.92
C SER A 241 -34.57 13.58 8.02
N ILE A 242 -33.26 13.60 7.89
CA ILE A 242 -32.47 12.56 7.26
C ILE A 242 -31.92 11.64 8.35
N TYR A 243 -32.02 10.34 8.09
CA TYR A 243 -31.52 9.28 8.96
C TYR A 243 -30.63 8.33 8.15
N PHE A 244 -29.69 7.67 8.82
CA PHE A 244 -28.96 6.55 8.27
C PHE A 244 -29.53 5.27 8.88
N VAL A 245 -29.87 4.32 8.01
CA VAL A 245 -30.37 3.02 8.40
C VAL A 245 -29.32 1.98 8.10
N LYS A 246 -28.91 1.25 9.12
CA LYS A 246 -27.95 0.13 9.03
C LYS A 246 -28.69 -1.17 9.28
N VAL A 247 -28.61 -2.09 8.33
CA VAL A 247 -29.21 -3.43 8.43
C VAL A 247 -28.11 -4.45 8.35
N GLN A 248 -28.07 -5.35 9.33
CA GLN A 248 -27.11 -6.43 9.41
C GLN A 248 -27.78 -7.75 9.06
N GLY A 249 -27.25 -8.47 8.09
CA GLY A 249 -27.60 -9.84 7.72
C GLY A 249 -26.69 -10.88 8.38
N GLU A 250 -26.72 -12.10 7.87
CA GLU A 250 -25.81 -13.18 8.29
C GLU A 250 -24.41 -12.99 7.74
N THR A 251 -24.29 -12.55 6.50
CA THR A 251 -23.02 -12.46 5.78
C THR A 251 -22.63 -11.04 5.46
N GLY A 252 -23.56 -10.06 5.58
CA GLY A 252 -23.34 -8.70 5.13
C GLY A 252 -24.03 -7.63 5.96
N VAL A 253 -23.80 -6.39 5.56
CA VAL A 253 -24.42 -5.19 6.14
C VAL A 253 -24.77 -4.23 5.01
N ASN A 254 -25.98 -3.66 5.03
CA ASN A 254 -26.36 -2.56 4.16
C ASN A 254 -26.62 -1.31 4.97
N THR A 255 -26.07 -0.18 4.51
CA THR A 255 -26.32 1.13 5.09
C THR A 255 -26.85 2.07 4.02
N PHE A 256 -27.98 2.70 4.28
CA PHE A 256 -28.60 3.63 3.34
C PHE A 256 -29.14 4.88 4.04
N LYS A 257 -29.26 5.94 3.26
CA LYS A 257 -29.80 7.23 3.69
C LYS A 257 -31.31 7.26 3.45
N LEU A 258 -32.07 7.61 4.49
CA LEU A 258 -33.52 7.70 4.45
C LEU A 258 -33.99 9.10 4.84
N ARG A 259 -34.91 9.68 4.08
CA ARG A 259 -35.60 10.90 4.46
C ARG A 259 -37.00 10.57 4.99
N VAL A 260 -37.20 10.76 6.29
CA VAL A 260 -38.49 10.71 6.94
C VAL A 260 -39.16 12.09 6.76
N ARG A 261 -40.44 12.11 6.42
CA ARG A 261 -41.22 13.36 6.16
C ARG A 261 -42.13 13.71 7.31
#